data_1b195da48991047c752f61b4b776c3c1
#
_entry.id   1b195da48991047c752f61b4b776c3c1
#
_cell.length_a   1.000
_cell.length_b   1.000
_cell.length_c   1.000
_cell.angle_alpha   90.00
_cell.angle_beta   90.00
_cell.angle_gamma   90.00
#
_symmetry.space_group_name_H-M   'P 1'
#
loop_
_entity.id
_entity.type
_entity.pdbx_description
1 polymer ?
#
loop_
_entity_poly.entity_id
_entity_poly.type
_entity_poly.pdbx_seq_one_letter_code
_entity_poly.pdbx_strand_id
1 'polypeptide(L)'
;MTGRRRLTSPRPYKLLTSTAAVGALLVTGCGALPGASGDSREPLTVVTWAPGGATEPDTANMAGMTAMARTYARWANNSGGLDGHKLRVVACDEQDTSLGAANCARLAVKEQAVAVVGSYSRHGSSFMAPLETAQIPYIGGYGASDEEFSSYVSYPVNGGQPALLAGNAQQLARSCERVSVVRPDTLAGDDQAWLLKTGLTEARRPEPADIRAAESATSYDKAAERALQAAGTSGGCVTSVLGESTETFFDSFRRLEPSYGSVGISSVLGSVGQPLIDSTGGRNSPFEGAYLTGWYPESGDARWDLMREVIRKHAFGDNRIDPDDTGVQTTWIAYTVLNELVKSIDAPKITAWKLTSALNHGTPVDTGGLTPVLRWRFTDMLGSSAYPRVVNTRVTFQVVRGGRLVADKKGFVDVTKTLSDASAKG
;
A
#
# COMPACT_ATOMS: atom_id res chain seq x y z
N MET A 1 58.29 17.37 49.34
CA MET A 1 58.65 16.32 50.34
C MET A 1 58.36 14.97 49.67
N THR A 2 59.35 14.41 48.98
CA THR A 2 60.32 13.41 49.43
C THR A 2 59.60 12.15 49.93
N GLY A 3 59.74 11.01 49.31
CA GLY A 3 60.75 10.05 49.06
C GLY A 3 60.17 8.81 48.37
N ARG A 4 60.68 8.33 47.37
CA ARG A 4 61.78 7.41 46.99
C ARG A 4 61.97 6.23 47.92
N ARG A 5 61.85 4.99 47.39
CA ARG A 5 62.88 3.93 47.26
C ARG A 5 62.18 2.59 46.98
N ARG A 6 62.54 1.96 45.92
CA ARG A 6 63.63 1.04 45.44
C ARG A 6 63.39 -0.43 45.79
N LEU A 7 63.23 -1.20 44.70
CA LEU A 7 64.08 -2.32 44.26
C LEU A 7 64.35 -3.48 45.26
N THR A 8 63.99 -4.71 44.81
CA THR A 8 65.02 -5.78 44.63
C THR A 8 64.38 -7.02 43.97
N SER A 9 65.01 -7.50 42.91
CA SER A 9 65.05 -8.87 42.40
C SER A 9 66.19 -9.59 43.10
N PRO A 10 66.31 -10.93 43.20
CA PRO A 10 66.85 -11.71 42.06
C PRO A 10 66.37 -13.20 41.93
N ARG A 11 66.72 -13.76 40.82
CA ARG A 11 66.86 -15.11 40.32
C ARG A 11 67.73 -16.04 41.24
N PRO A 12 68.07 -17.36 40.85
CA PRO A 12 67.51 -18.39 39.93
C PRO A 12 67.58 -19.82 40.54
N TYR A 13 67.34 -20.91 39.76
CA TYR A 13 68.05 -22.22 39.63
C TYR A 13 67.06 -23.33 39.21
N LYS A 14 67.25 -23.88 38.13
CA LYS A 14 67.94 -25.00 37.46
C LYS A 14 67.08 -26.27 37.37
N LEU A 15 66.89 -26.64 36.10
CA LEU A 15 67.11 -27.93 35.46
C LEU A 15 66.82 -29.24 36.25
N LEU A 16 65.96 -30.07 35.65
CA LEU A 16 66.34 -31.44 35.29
C LEU A 16 65.38 -32.03 34.24
N THR A 17 65.98 -32.60 33.28
CA THR A 17 65.52 -33.34 32.12
C THR A 17 64.95 -34.72 32.48
N SER A 18 63.87 -35.14 31.73
CA SER A 18 63.69 -36.56 31.42
C SER A 18 62.86 -36.72 30.15
N THR A 19 63.49 -37.31 29.16
CA THR A 19 63.01 -37.83 27.93
C THR A 19 62.20 -39.11 28.06
N ALA A 20 61.13 -39.26 27.26
CA ALA A 20 60.70 -40.49 26.54
C ALA A 20 59.34 -40.23 25.87
N ALA A 21 59.31 -40.15 24.61
CA ALA A 21 59.14 -41.16 23.56
C ALA A 21 57.68 -41.43 23.15
N VAL A 22 57.37 -40.98 21.93
CA VAL A 22 56.68 -41.67 20.86
C VAL A 22 55.25 -42.17 21.06
N GLY A 23 54.34 -41.56 20.28
CA GLY A 23 53.00 -42.06 20.03
C GLY A 23 52.32 -41.24 18.97
N ALA A 24 52.82 -41.27 17.73
CA ALA A 24 52.14 -40.70 16.58
C ALA A 24 50.88 -41.54 16.27
N LEU A 25 49.70 -40.94 16.40
CA LEU A 25 48.52 -41.40 15.69
C LEU A 25 47.90 -40.19 15.01
N LEU A 26 48.27 -40.01 13.79
CA LEU A 26 47.62 -39.19 12.75
C LEU A 26 46.23 -39.82 12.50
N VAL A 27 45.20 -39.24 13.03
CA VAL A 27 43.86 -39.41 12.48
C VAL A 27 43.48 -38.07 11.82
N THR A 28 43.95 -37.92 10.58
CA THR A 28 43.37 -36.95 9.62
C THR A 28 41.98 -37.45 9.26
N GLY A 29 41.01 -37.14 10.09
CA GLY A 29 39.61 -37.25 9.74
C GLY A 29 39.10 -35.92 9.19
N CYS A 30 39.53 -35.54 7.98
CA CYS A 30 38.77 -34.64 7.16
C CYS A 30 37.48 -35.35 6.74
N GLY A 31 36.51 -35.38 7.64
CA GLY A 31 35.14 -35.59 7.28
C GLY A 31 34.64 -34.34 6.56
N ALA A 32 34.98 -34.19 5.30
CA ALA A 32 34.24 -33.37 4.39
C ALA A 32 32.82 -33.97 4.35
N LEU A 33 31.89 -33.37 5.06
CA LEU A 33 30.47 -33.58 4.81
C LEU A 33 30.21 -33.10 3.39
N PRO A 34 29.90 -33.99 2.42
CA PRO A 34 29.45 -33.56 1.12
C PRO A 34 27.99 -33.13 1.31
N GLY A 35 27.75 -31.83 1.32
CA GLY A 35 26.39 -31.33 1.38
C GLY A 35 26.18 -29.94 1.98
N ALA A 36 27.22 -29.14 2.26
CA ALA A 36 27.06 -27.77 2.74
C ALA A 36 27.74 -26.72 1.84
N SER A 37 27.72 -26.94 0.54
CA SER A 37 27.92 -25.86 -0.44
C SER A 37 26.56 -25.40 -0.97
N GLY A 38 25.59 -25.21 -0.11
CA GLY A 38 24.46 -24.38 -0.36
C GLY A 38 24.94 -22.95 -0.20
N ASP A 39 25.02 -22.23 -1.30
CA ASP A 39 25.25 -20.80 -1.33
C ASP A 39 24.25 -20.15 -0.36
N SER A 40 24.70 -19.78 0.85
CA SER A 40 23.81 -19.29 1.90
C SER A 40 23.36 -17.89 1.50
N ARG A 41 22.13 -17.79 0.99
CA ARG A 41 21.56 -16.52 0.59
C ARG A 41 21.44 -15.57 1.80
N GLU A 42 21.93 -14.34 1.64
CA GLU A 42 21.89 -13.34 2.71
C GLU A 42 20.45 -12.95 3.04
N PRO A 43 20.10 -12.75 4.34
CA PRO A 43 18.78 -12.28 4.72
C PRO A 43 18.44 -10.92 4.07
N LEU A 44 17.17 -10.73 3.72
CA LEU A 44 16.64 -9.48 3.20
C LEU A 44 16.00 -8.68 4.34
N THR A 45 16.44 -7.44 4.53
CA THR A 45 15.76 -6.50 5.44
C THR A 45 14.92 -5.54 4.62
N VAL A 46 13.63 -5.46 4.93
CA VAL A 46 12.70 -4.47 4.37
C VAL A 46 11.98 -3.73 5.48
N VAL A 47 11.50 -2.53 5.18
CA VAL A 47 10.71 -1.73 6.13
C VAL A 47 9.29 -1.60 5.58
N THR A 48 8.31 -1.69 6.47
CA THR A 48 6.92 -1.33 6.22
C THR A 48 6.46 -0.40 7.32
N TRP A 49 5.81 0.69 6.96
CA TRP A 49 5.21 1.61 7.91
C TRP A 49 3.76 1.91 7.58
N ALA A 50 3.03 2.25 8.61
CA ALA A 50 1.69 2.78 8.56
C ALA A 50 1.35 3.39 9.93
N PRO A 51 0.35 4.28 10.03
CA PRO A 51 -0.13 4.72 11.35
C PRO A 51 -0.72 3.54 12.12
N GLY A 52 -0.26 3.39 13.36
CA GLY A 52 -0.54 2.21 14.20
C GLY A 52 -1.85 2.24 14.97
N GLY A 53 -2.66 3.28 14.79
CA GLY A 53 -3.93 3.50 15.48
C GLY A 53 -3.97 4.84 16.19
N ALA A 54 -5.17 5.36 16.34
CA ALA A 54 -5.43 6.73 16.74
C ALA A 54 -5.04 7.01 18.20
N THR A 55 -4.17 7.98 18.36
CA THR A 55 -4.15 8.80 19.57
C THR A 55 -5.12 9.98 19.46
N GLU A 56 -5.51 10.36 18.24
CA GLU A 56 -6.44 11.43 17.92
C GLU A 56 -7.57 10.92 17.01
N PRO A 57 -8.79 11.52 17.10
CA PRO A 57 -9.97 11.04 16.36
C PRO A 57 -9.83 10.99 14.84
N ASP A 58 -9.01 11.87 14.26
CA ASP A 58 -8.85 12.01 12.80
C ASP A 58 -7.60 11.30 12.25
N THR A 59 -6.95 10.45 13.06
CA THR A 59 -5.75 9.72 12.64
C THR A 59 -6.12 8.45 11.89
N ALA A 60 -5.61 8.28 10.67
CA ALA A 60 -5.82 7.07 9.90
C ALA A 60 -5.31 5.83 10.64
N ASN A 61 -6.11 4.79 10.72
CA ASN A 61 -5.70 3.51 11.30
C ASN A 61 -5.41 2.49 10.20
N MET A 62 -4.14 2.35 9.87
CA MET A 62 -3.65 1.41 8.85
C MET A 62 -2.73 0.33 9.46
N ALA A 63 -2.89 0.04 10.75
CA ALA A 63 -2.08 -0.95 11.49
C ALA A 63 -2.12 -2.35 10.86
N GLY A 64 -3.16 -2.68 10.11
CA GLY A 64 -3.28 -3.91 9.34
C GLY A 64 -2.16 -4.11 8.33
N MET A 65 -1.63 -3.05 7.73
CA MET A 65 -0.55 -3.14 6.75
C MET A 65 0.76 -3.67 7.38
N THR A 66 1.19 -3.08 8.49
CA THR A 66 2.39 -3.57 9.20
C THR A 66 2.21 -4.97 9.77
N ALA A 67 1.00 -5.31 10.21
CA ALA A 67 0.65 -6.64 10.70
C ALA A 67 0.66 -7.68 9.55
N MET A 68 0.14 -7.32 8.37
CA MET A 68 0.18 -8.16 7.16
C MET A 68 1.62 -8.40 6.69
N ALA A 69 2.46 -7.37 6.68
CA ALA A 69 3.87 -7.48 6.33
C ALA A 69 4.60 -8.52 7.20
N ARG A 70 4.39 -8.48 8.52
CA ARG A 70 4.94 -9.48 9.45
C ARG A 70 4.37 -10.88 9.21
N THR A 71 3.09 -10.96 8.87
CA THR A 71 2.41 -12.23 8.56
C THR A 71 2.96 -12.85 7.28
N TYR A 72 3.15 -12.04 6.24
CA TYR A 72 3.80 -12.47 5.00
C TYR A 72 5.23 -12.99 5.26
N ALA A 73 6.02 -12.28 6.07
CA ALA A 73 7.37 -12.72 6.40
C ALA A 73 7.41 -14.06 7.14
N ARG A 74 6.49 -14.29 8.09
CA ARG A 74 6.38 -15.59 8.76
C ARG A 74 6.05 -16.71 7.78
N TRP A 75 5.07 -16.50 6.93
CA TRP A 75 4.70 -17.47 5.89
C TRP A 75 5.85 -17.75 4.93
N ALA A 76 6.46 -16.71 4.36
CA ALA A 76 7.57 -16.84 3.43
C ALA A 76 8.75 -17.60 4.08
N ASN A 77 9.14 -17.23 5.29
CA ASN A 77 10.25 -17.88 6.00
C ASN A 77 9.97 -19.34 6.35
N ASN A 78 8.71 -19.69 6.67
CA ASN A 78 8.31 -21.07 6.90
C ASN A 78 8.29 -21.90 5.60
N SER A 79 8.20 -21.23 4.46
CA SER A 79 8.22 -21.84 3.12
C SER A 79 9.60 -21.83 2.45
N GLY A 80 10.66 -21.55 3.21
CA GLY A 80 12.05 -21.52 2.70
C GLY A 80 12.60 -20.14 2.39
N GLY A 81 11.85 -19.06 2.65
CA GLY A 81 12.25 -17.68 2.37
C GLY A 81 11.83 -17.22 0.97
N LEU A 82 12.23 -16.01 0.60
CA LEU A 82 12.09 -15.48 -0.76
C LEU A 82 13.27 -16.00 -1.58
N ASP A 83 13.05 -16.98 -2.40
CA ASP A 83 14.11 -17.65 -3.17
C ASP A 83 15.34 -18.02 -2.29
N GLY A 84 15.09 -18.60 -1.11
CA GLY A 84 16.11 -18.97 -0.12
C GLY A 84 16.60 -17.85 0.80
N HIS A 85 16.23 -16.59 0.55
CA HIS A 85 16.54 -15.47 1.44
C HIS A 85 15.55 -15.39 2.58
N LYS A 86 16.01 -15.38 3.84
CA LYS A 86 15.14 -15.06 4.97
C LYS A 86 14.68 -13.61 4.90
N LEU A 87 13.39 -13.40 5.02
CA LEU A 87 12.78 -12.07 5.01
C LEU A 87 12.69 -11.51 6.43
N ARG A 88 13.36 -10.39 6.69
CA ARG A 88 13.26 -9.62 7.92
C ARG A 88 12.46 -8.35 7.67
N VAL A 89 11.28 -8.25 8.28
CA VAL A 89 10.43 -7.07 8.23
C VAL A 89 10.64 -6.22 9.47
N VAL A 90 11.00 -4.97 9.28
CA VAL A 90 11.03 -3.94 10.33
C VAL A 90 9.78 -3.09 10.14
N ALA A 91 8.87 -3.18 11.10
CA ALA A 91 7.66 -2.38 11.08
C ALA A 91 7.87 -1.08 11.86
N CYS A 92 7.39 0.04 11.31
CA CYS A 92 7.47 1.36 11.91
C CYS A 92 6.06 1.96 12.00
N ASP A 93 5.73 2.56 13.14
CA ASP A 93 4.53 3.37 13.30
C ASP A 93 4.86 4.82 12.94
N GLU A 94 4.24 5.34 11.88
CA GLU A 94 4.51 6.71 11.42
C GLU A 94 3.57 7.74 12.06
N GLN A 95 2.62 7.28 12.90
CA GLN A 95 1.74 8.10 13.76
C GLN A 95 0.92 9.14 12.99
N ASP A 96 0.73 8.98 11.68
CA ASP A 96 0.09 9.94 10.78
C ASP A 96 0.67 11.37 10.91
N THR A 97 2.01 11.47 11.04
CA THR A 97 2.71 12.73 11.17
C THR A 97 3.91 12.82 10.21
N SER A 98 4.20 14.04 9.75
CA SER A 98 5.39 14.31 8.92
C SER A 98 6.68 13.89 9.61
N LEU A 99 6.77 14.08 10.93
CA LEU A 99 7.95 13.66 11.71
C LEU A 99 8.04 12.12 11.79
N GLY A 100 6.92 11.46 12.04
CA GLY A 100 6.84 10.00 12.08
C GLY A 100 7.24 9.37 10.74
N ALA A 101 6.68 9.87 9.64
CA ALA A 101 7.01 9.45 8.29
C ALA A 101 8.51 9.60 7.99
N ALA A 102 9.10 10.77 8.30
CA ALA A 102 10.53 11.02 8.17
C ALA A 102 11.36 10.09 9.06
N ASN A 103 10.90 9.79 10.28
CA ASN A 103 11.60 8.86 11.18
C ASN A 103 11.60 7.43 10.64
N CYS A 104 10.47 6.96 10.10
CA CYS A 104 10.37 5.64 9.48
C CYS A 104 11.28 5.51 8.25
N ALA A 105 11.36 6.55 7.41
CA ALA A 105 12.28 6.56 6.28
C ALA A 105 13.76 6.53 6.73
N ARG A 106 14.13 7.32 7.75
CA ARG A 106 15.48 7.27 8.35
C ARG A 106 15.77 5.91 9.00
N LEU A 107 14.76 5.24 9.57
CA LEU A 107 14.90 3.88 10.07
C LEU A 107 15.23 2.91 8.93
N ALA A 108 14.59 3.03 7.77
CA ALA A 108 14.92 2.20 6.61
C ALA A 108 16.39 2.38 6.18
N VAL A 109 16.90 3.60 6.18
CA VAL A 109 18.32 3.88 5.91
C VAL A 109 19.22 3.27 6.98
N LYS A 110 18.91 3.45 8.26
CA LYS A 110 19.68 2.89 9.39
C LYS A 110 19.75 1.37 9.38
N GLU A 111 18.65 0.72 9.07
CA GLU A 111 18.53 -0.74 8.99
C GLU A 111 19.11 -1.32 7.69
N GLN A 112 19.65 -0.47 6.80
CA GLN A 112 20.16 -0.85 5.49
C GLN A 112 19.14 -1.66 4.69
N ALA A 113 17.87 -1.23 4.74
CA ALA A 113 16.79 -1.91 4.07
C ALA A 113 17.04 -1.95 2.56
N VAL A 114 16.76 -3.09 1.93
CA VAL A 114 16.87 -3.25 0.48
C VAL A 114 15.67 -2.62 -0.24
N ALA A 115 14.57 -2.43 0.46
CA ALA A 115 13.35 -1.75 -0.01
C ALA A 115 12.47 -1.32 1.15
N VAL A 116 11.61 -0.33 0.90
CA VAL A 116 10.38 -0.10 1.66
C VAL A 116 9.24 -0.75 0.88
N VAL A 117 8.39 -1.52 1.55
CA VAL A 117 7.38 -2.36 0.87
C VAL A 117 6.02 -2.25 1.54
N GLY A 118 4.97 -1.99 0.76
CA GLY A 118 3.59 -2.06 1.23
C GLY A 118 3.29 -1.11 2.39
N SER A 119 3.66 0.17 2.26
CA SER A 119 3.52 1.18 3.31
C SER A 119 2.41 2.18 3.02
N TYR A 120 1.94 2.87 4.04
CA TYR A 120 1.00 3.98 3.97
C TYR A 120 1.60 5.21 4.61
N SER A 121 1.47 6.38 3.97
CA SER A 121 1.62 7.70 4.59
C SER A 121 1.02 8.79 3.70
N ARG A 122 0.39 9.78 4.31
CA ARG A 122 -0.05 11.03 3.65
C ARG A 122 1.07 12.07 3.54
N HIS A 123 2.23 11.80 4.12
CA HIS A 123 3.34 12.74 4.27
C HIS A 123 4.50 12.45 3.30
N GLY A 124 4.18 12.30 2.01
CA GLY A 124 5.10 11.88 0.95
C GLY A 124 6.41 12.64 0.91
N SER A 125 6.36 13.98 0.95
CA SER A 125 7.56 14.84 0.95
C SER A 125 8.50 14.56 2.14
N SER A 126 7.98 14.11 3.28
CA SER A 126 8.76 13.83 4.48
C SER A 126 9.52 12.51 4.42
N PHE A 127 8.94 11.48 3.80
CA PHE A 127 9.58 10.16 3.74
C PHE A 127 10.33 9.91 2.42
N MET A 128 9.94 10.53 1.33
CA MET A 128 10.52 10.23 0.03
C MET A 128 11.96 10.76 -0.10
N ALA A 129 12.24 11.99 0.36
CA ALA A 129 13.56 12.58 0.25
C ALA A 129 14.70 11.76 0.93
N PRO A 130 14.54 11.19 2.14
CA PRO A 130 15.53 10.28 2.71
C PRO A 130 15.73 9.00 1.88
N LEU A 131 14.66 8.44 1.28
CA LEU A 131 14.76 7.25 0.44
C LEU A 131 15.46 7.54 -0.89
N GLU A 132 15.18 8.69 -1.51
CA GLU A 132 15.85 9.16 -2.71
C GLU A 132 17.36 9.32 -2.49
N THR A 133 17.73 9.96 -1.38
CA THR A 133 19.15 10.15 -1.01
C THR A 133 19.86 8.81 -0.82
N ALA A 134 19.19 7.84 -0.20
CA ALA A 134 19.74 6.51 0.07
C ALA A 134 19.54 5.52 -1.10
N GLN A 135 18.85 5.91 -2.17
CA GLN A 135 18.52 5.06 -3.32
C GLN A 135 17.77 3.77 -2.91
N ILE A 136 16.89 3.87 -1.90
CA ILE A 136 16.07 2.75 -1.43
C ILE A 136 14.75 2.77 -2.18
N PRO A 137 14.39 1.71 -2.95
CA PRO A 137 13.13 1.66 -3.68
C PRO A 137 11.94 1.56 -2.72
N TYR A 138 10.89 2.33 -3.02
CA TYR A 138 9.58 2.30 -2.36
C TYR A 138 8.61 1.51 -3.25
N ILE A 139 8.28 0.29 -2.85
CA ILE A 139 7.52 -0.68 -3.66
C ILE A 139 6.10 -0.84 -3.12
N GLY A 140 5.11 -0.54 -3.94
CA GLY A 140 3.71 -0.82 -3.65
C GLY A 140 3.18 -0.07 -2.44
N GLY A 141 3.40 1.25 -2.38
CA GLY A 141 2.72 2.12 -1.43
C GLY A 141 1.21 2.11 -1.64
N TYR A 142 0.49 2.57 -0.64
CA TYR A 142 -0.97 2.65 -0.68
C TYR A 142 -1.47 3.61 -1.77
N GLY A 143 -0.70 4.66 -2.06
CA GLY A 143 -1.08 5.69 -3.03
C GLY A 143 -1.82 6.86 -2.38
N ALA A 144 -1.40 7.25 -1.17
CA ALA A 144 -1.99 8.33 -0.38
C ALA A 144 -1.29 9.68 -0.58
N SER A 145 -0.15 9.71 -1.26
CA SER A 145 0.63 10.94 -1.48
C SER A 145 1.10 11.07 -2.93
N ASP A 146 1.27 12.30 -3.42
CA ASP A 146 1.67 12.59 -4.80
C ASP A 146 3.09 12.11 -5.09
N GLU A 147 3.97 12.14 -4.10
CA GLU A 147 5.35 11.67 -4.23
C GLU A 147 5.44 10.17 -4.56
N GLU A 148 4.43 9.37 -4.18
CA GLU A 148 4.34 7.98 -4.59
C GLU A 148 4.19 7.82 -6.11
N PHE A 149 3.67 8.84 -6.81
CA PHE A 149 3.46 8.83 -8.25
C PHE A 149 4.44 9.70 -9.04
N SER A 150 5.33 10.43 -8.35
CA SER A 150 6.31 11.33 -8.98
C SER A 150 7.76 10.97 -8.70
N SER A 151 8.10 10.41 -7.55
CA SER A 151 9.48 10.08 -7.18
C SER A 151 10.06 8.94 -8.01
N TYR A 152 11.32 9.10 -8.44
CA TYR A 152 12.04 8.11 -9.25
C TYR A 152 12.38 6.82 -8.50
N VAL A 153 12.35 6.81 -7.17
CA VAL A 153 12.51 5.60 -6.35
C VAL A 153 11.21 4.92 -6.02
N SER A 154 10.06 5.46 -6.46
CA SER A 154 8.75 4.89 -6.22
C SER A 154 8.31 3.95 -7.34
N TYR A 155 7.71 2.83 -6.95
CA TYR A 155 7.22 1.76 -7.82
C TYR A 155 5.78 1.37 -7.41
N PRO A 156 4.78 2.20 -7.78
CA PRO A 156 3.40 1.99 -7.38
C PRO A 156 2.80 0.74 -8.04
N VAL A 157 1.93 0.04 -7.32
CA VAL A 157 1.21 -1.16 -7.81
C VAL A 157 -0.22 -0.83 -8.27
N ASN A 158 -0.71 0.35 -7.92
CA ASN A 158 -2.01 0.89 -8.30
C ASN A 158 -1.87 2.31 -8.86
N GLY A 159 -2.94 2.86 -9.38
CA GLY A 159 -2.96 4.23 -9.91
C GLY A 159 -3.41 5.29 -8.91
N GLY A 160 -3.44 4.96 -7.61
CA GLY A 160 -3.84 5.87 -6.55
C GLY A 160 -5.27 6.38 -6.65
N GLN A 161 -5.56 7.38 -5.85
CA GLN A 161 -6.84 8.07 -5.88
C GLN A 161 -7.19 8.64 -7.27
N PRO A 162 -6.24 9.16 -8.06
CA PRO A 162 -6.54 9.62 -9.42
C PRO A 162 -7.19 8.55 -10.30
N ALA A 163 -6.69 7.32 -10.29
CA ALA A 163 -7.28 6.24 -11.07
C ALA A 163 -8.67 5.83 -10.55
N LEU A 164 -8.88 5.86 -9.23
CA LEU A 164 -10.22 5.61 -8.67
C LEU A 164 -11.23 6.65 -9.13
N LEU A 165 -10.89 7.93 -9.12
CA LEU A 165 -11.77 9.01 -9.53
C LEU A 165 -12.06 8.98 -11.03
N ALA A 166 -11.04 8.73 -11.86
CA ALA A 166 -11.22 8.53 -13.29
C ALA A 166 -12.14 7.35 -13.58
N GLY A 167 -11.99 6.24 -12.83
CA GLY A 167 -12.87 5.09 -12.93
C GLY A 167 -14.28 5.35 -12.42
N ASN A 168 -14.41 6.09 -11.31
CA ASN A 168 -15.70 6.46 -10.75
C ASN A 168 -16.51 7.30 -11.77
N ALA A 169 -15.86 8.24 -12.44
CA ALA A 169 -16.49 9.00 -13.53
C ALA A 169 -17.03 8.07 -14.63
N GLN A 170 -16.22 7.10 -15.09
CA GLN A 170 -16.65 6.16 -16.13
C GLN A 170 -17.75 5.21 -15.63
N GLN A 171 -17.73 4.79 -14.36
CA GLN A 171 -18.78 3.95 -13.78
C GLN A 171 -20.10 4.72 -13.68
N LEU A 172 -20.08 5.95 -13.14
CA LEU A 172 -21.25 6.80 -13.01
C LEU A 172 -21.82 7.23 -14.37
N ALA A 173 -20.99 7.48 -15.36
CA ALA A 173 -21.46 7.81 -16.73
C ALA A 173 -22.35 6.73 -17.35
N ARG A 174 -22.24 5.49 -16.91
CA ARG A 174 -23.06 4.36 -17.39
C ARG A 174 -24.42 4.27 -16.73
N SER A 175 -24.52 4.75 -15.49
CA SER A 175 -25.68 4.51 -14.63
C SER A 175 -26.43 5.78 -14.25
N CYS A 176 -25.81 6.97 -14.39
CA CYS A 176 -26.33 8.22 -13.89
C CYS A 176 -26.45 9.26 -15.00
N GLU A 177 -27.56 10.03 -15.00
CA GLU A 177 -27.78 11.12 -15.92
C GLU A 177 -27.09 12.42 -15.47
N ARG A 178 -27.09 12.63 -14.16
CA ARG A 178 -26.46 13.77 -13.47
C ARG A 178 -25.66 13.27 -12.29
N VAL A 179 -24.54 13.93 -12.00
CA VAL A 179 -23.65 13.56 -10.90
C VAL A 179 -23.38 14.80 -10.06
N SER A 180 -23.44 14.64 -8.74
CA SER A 180 -22.89 15.59 -7.78
C SER A 180 -21.68 14.97 -7.11
N VAL A 181 -20.58 15.70 -7.01
CA VAL A 181 -19.40 15.28 -6.25
C VAL A 181 -19.29 16.10 -4.97
N VAL A 182 -19.12 15.42 -3.83
CA VAL A 182 -18.84 16.04 -2.54
C VAL A 182 -17.41 15.72 -2.17
N ARG A 183 -16.61 16.76 -2.01
CA ARG A 183 -15.15 16.63 -1.86
C ARG A 183 -14.61 17.66 -0.87
N PRO A 184 -13.38 17.47 -0.32
CA PRO A 184 -12.78 18.44 0.58
C PRO A 184 -12.61 19.82 -0.07
N ASP A 185 -12.76 20.89 0.71
CA ASP A 185 -12.47 22.26 0.29
C ASP A 185 -10.97 22.55 0.40
N THR A 186 -10.18 21.84 -0.41
CA THR A 186 -8.73 21.92 -0.48
C THR A 186 -8.26 21.89 -1.93
N LEU A 187 -6.99 22.25 -2.18
CA LEU A 187 -6.39 22.16 -3.52
C LEU A 187 -6.43 20.72 -4.07
N ALA A 188 -6.08 19.73 -3.24
CA ALA A 188 -6.19 18.33 -3.62
C ALA A 188 -7.64 17.93 -3.94
N GLY A 189 -8.62 18.51 -3.26
CA GLY A 189 -10.04 18.35 -3.57
C GLY A 189 -10.42 18.93 -4.94
N ASP A 190 -9.82 20.03 -5.37
CA ASP A 190 -10.05 20.62 -6.70
C ASP A 190 -9.62 19.64 -7.81
N ASP A 191 -8.49 18.94 -7.63
CA ASP A 191 -8.00 17.92 -8.57
C ASP A 191 -8.94 16.73 -8.66
N GLN A 192 -9.57 16.35 -7.54
CA GLN A 192 -10.57 15.27 -7.49
C GLN A 192 -11.80 15.62 -8.37
N ALA A 193 -12.33 16.82 -8.19
CA ALA A 193 -13.47 17.27 -9.00
C ALA A 193 -13.11 17.36 -10.50
N TRP A 194 -11.88 17.79 -10.82
CA TRP A 194 -11.38 17.87 -12.18
C TRP A 194 -11.27 16.50 -12.87
N LEU A 195 -10.74 15.49 -12.19
CA LEU A 195 -10.67 14.11 -12.69
C LEU A 195 -12.06 13.55 -12.99
N LEU A 196 -13.01 13.74 -12.07
CA LEU A 196 -14.39 13.30 -12.28
C LEU A 196 -15.05 14.03 -13.47
N LYS A 197 -14.88 15.34 -13.55
CA LYS A 197 -15.37 16.16 -14.67
C LYS A 197 -14.80 15.68 -16.01
N THR A 198 -13.49 15.43 -16.07
CA THR A 198 -12.83 14.96 -17.30
C THR A 198 -13.45 13.65 -17.78
N GLY A 199 -13.58 12.65 -16.91
CA GLY A 199 -14.13 11.34 -17.28
C GLY A 199 -15.62 11.39 -17.66
N LEU A 200 -16.44 12.20 -16.99
CA LEU A 200 -17.84 12.40 -17.36
C LEU A 200 -17.97 13.10 -18.72
N THR A 201 -17.16 14.13 -18.98
CA THR A 201 -17.14 14.85 -20.25
C THR A 201 -16.73 13.96 -21.43
N GLU A 202 -15.71 13.10 -21.23
CA GLU A 202 -15.31 12.09 -22.23
C GLU A 202 -16.46 11.13 -22.58
N ALA A 203 -17.27 10.78 -21.59
CA ALA A 203 -18.44 9.95 -21.75
C ALA A 203 -19.68 10.73 -22.26
N ARG A 204 -19.52 12.00 -22.64
CA ARG A 204 -20.58 12.91 -23.09
C ARG A 204 -21.69 13.09 -22.05
N ARG A 205 -21.35 13.09 -20.77
CA ARG A 205 -22.25 13.40 -19.67
C ARG A 205 -22.07 14.86 -19.25
N PRO A 206 -23.08 15.47 -18.62
CA PRO A 206 -22.96 16.79 -18.02
C PRO A 206 -21.81 16.87 -17.02
N GLU A 207 -21.23 18.04 -16.86
CA GLU A 207 -20.26 18.28 -15.78
C GLU A 207 -20.88 17.99 -14.41
N PRO A 208 -20.12 17.44 -13.47
CA PRO A 208 -20.63 17.18 -12.13
C PRO A 208 -20.88 18.49 -11.39
N ALA A 209 -21.90 18.52 -10.55
CA ALA A 209 -22.06 19.59 -9.56
C ALA A 209 -20.97 19.41 -8.49
N ASP A 210 -20.08 20.39 -8.38
CA ASP A 210 -18.96 20.38 -7.42
C ASP A 210 -19.40 20.99 -6.09
N ILE A 211 -19.47 20.16 -5.06
CA ILE A 211 -19.91 20.52 -3.70
C ILE A 211 -18.69 20.43 -2.76
N ARG A 212 -18.17 21.60 -2.40
CA ARG A 212 -17.09 21.70 -1.41
C ARG A 212 -17.62 21.52 0.00
N ALA A 213 -16.91 20.75 0.82
CA ALA A 213 -17.23 20.46 2.20
C ALA A 213 -15.96 20.52 3.07
N ALA A 214 -16.11 20.73 4.37
CA ALA A 214 -14.99 20.64 5.29
C ALA A 214 -14.39 19.22 5.28
N GLU A 215 -13.06 19.10 5.45
CA GLU A 215 -12.41 17.79 5.54
C GLU A 215 -12.91 16.96 6.72
N SER A 216 -13.22 17.63 7.83
CA SER A 216 -13.71 17.02 9.06
C SER A 216 -14.88 17.86 9.61
N ALA A 217 -16.00 17.20 9.82
CA ALA A 217 -17.19 17.81 10.42
C ALA A 217 -18.06 16.73 11.09
N THR A 218 -18.83 17.15 12.11
CA THR A 218 -19.77 16.27 12.80
C THR A 218 -21.10 16.09 12.06
N SER A 219 -21.35 16.91 11.03
CA SER A 219 -22.52 16.84 10.13
C SER A 219 -22.23 17.53 8.81
N TYR A 220 -22.78 16.97 7.74
CA TYR A 220 -22.71 17.51 6.38
C TYR A 220 -24.07 17.85 5.79
N ASP A 221 -25.08 18.14 6.60
CA ASP A 221 -26.48 18.36 6.17
C ASP A 221 -26.59 19.35 5.02
N LYS A 222 -25.90 20.50 5.08
CA LYS A 222 -25.92 21.51 4.00
C LYS A 222 -25.27 21.02 2.71
N ALA A 223 -24.20 20.21 2.81
CA ALA A 223 -23.53 19.66 1.64
C ALA A 223 -24.39 18.55 1.01
N ALA A 224 -24.99 17.70 1.83
CA ALA A 224 -25.92 16.66 1.41
C ALA A 224 -27.16 17.26 0.70
N GLU A 225 -27.77 18.31 1.27
CA GLU A 225 -28.90 19.00 0.63
C GLU A 225 -28.55 19.56 -0.74
N ARG A 226 -27.41 20.26 -0.86
CA ARG A 226 -26.94 20.78 -2.15
C ARG A 226 -26.65 19.67 -3.14
N ALA A 227 -26.04 18.58 -2.71
CA ALA A 227 -25.73 17.44 -3.56
C ALA A 227 -27.01 16.76 -4.09
N LEU A 228 -28.01 16.56 -3.23
CA LEU A 228 -29.33 16.00 -3.59
C LEU A 228 -30.07 16.90 -4.56
N GLN A 229 -30.13 18.21 -4.30
CA GLN A 229 -30.77 19.19 -5.21
C GLN A 229 -30.13 19.16 -6.60
N ALA A 230 -28.82 19.11 -6.67
CA ALA A 230 -28.09 19.09 -7.95
C ALA A 230 -28.21 17.75 -8.69
N ALA A 231 -28.23 16.63 -7.99
CA ALA A 231 -28.49 15.31 -8.56
C ALA A 231 -29.92 15.18 -9.10
N GLY A 232 -30.88 15.85 -8.46
CA GLY A 232 -32.29 15.84 -8.83
C GLY A 232 -33.02 14.59 -8.32
N THR A 233 -34.31 14.46 -8.70
CA THR A 233 -35.20 13.44 -8.13
C THR A 233 -35.22 12.10 -8.87
N SER A 234 -34.59 12.00 -10.02
CA SER A 234 -34.57 10.78 -10.84
C SER A 234 -33.31 10.71 -11.69
N GLY A 235 -32.71 9.54 -11.76
CA GLY A 235 -31.52 9.27 -12.59
C GLY A 235 -30.22 9.98 -12.16
N GLY A 236 -30.25 10.69 -11.03
CA GLY A 236 -29.08 11.34 -10.48
C GLY A 236 -28.29 10.46 -9.51
N CYS A 237 -27.02 10.79 -9.36
CA CYS A 237 -26.13 10.13 -8.42
C CYS A 237 -25.31 11.15 -7.62
N VAL A 238 -25.05 10.81 -6.36
CA VAL A 238 -24.15 11.57 -5.49
C VAL A 238 -22.93 10.70 -5.19
N THR A 239 -21.73 11.20 -5.48
CA THR A 239 -20.47 10.58 -5.07
C THR A 239 -19.80 11.42 -4.00
N SER A 240 -19.29 10.79 -2.94
CA SER A 240 -18.54 11.45 -1.88
C SER A 240 -17.14 10.87 -1.80
N VAL A 241 -16.16 11.76 -1.70
CA VAL A 241 -14.72 11.44 -1.64
C VAL A 241 -14.04 12.22 -0.51
N LEU A 242 -14.67 12.20 0.67
CA LEU A 242 -14.21 12.89 1.88
C LEU A 242 -13.29 12.02 2.77
N GLY A 243 -12.70 10.94 2.21
CA GLY A 243 -11.90 10.02 3.01
C GLY A 243 -12.73 9.39 4.15
N GLU A 244 -12.22 9.42 5.36
CA GLU A 244 -12.89 8.88 6.56
C GLU A 244 -14.20 9.60 6.89
N SER A 245 -14.32 10.89 6.56
CA SER A 245 -15.55 11.66 6.76
C SER A 245 -16.68 11.31 5.77
N THR A 246 -16.44 10.41 4.82
CA THR A 246 -17.46 9.95 3.85
C THR A 246 -18.63 9.27 4.55
N GLU A 247 -18.40 8.52 5.62
CA GLU A 247 -19.46 7.91 6.43
C GLU A 247 -20.38 8.98 7.05
N THR A 248 -19.80 9.99 7.70
CA THR A 248 -20.55 11.12 8.30
C THR A 248 -21.36 11.89 7.25
N PHE A 249 -20.80 12.04 6.04
CA PHE A 249 -21.55 12.62 4.93
C PHE A 249 -22.78 11.78 4.56
N PHE A 250 -22.61 10.47 4.36
CA PHE A 250 -23.73 9.59 4.00
C PHE A 250 -24.74 9.43 5.12
N ASP A 251 -24.36 9.62 6.38
CA ASP A 251 -25.32 9.74 7.48
C ASP A 251 -26.20 10.98 7.35
N SER A 252 -25.62 12.12 7.00
CA SER A 252 -26.37 13.35 6.71
C SER A 252 -27.25 13.21 5.46
N PHE A 253 -26.73 12.61 4.42
CA PHE A 253 -27.43 12.34 3.16
C PHE A 253 -28.70 11.49 3.39
N ARG A 254 -28.60 10.40 4.13
CA ARG A 254 -29.73 9.49 4.42
C ARG A 254 -30.89 10.16 5.17
N ARG A 255 -30.59 11.10 6.05
CA ARG A 255 -31.66 11.82 6.76
C ARG A 255 -32.51 12.66 5.83
N LEU A 256 -31.95 13.11 4.70
CA LEU A 256 -32.59 13.98 3.71
C LEU A 256 -33.15 13.23 2.51
N GLU A 257 -32.58 12.10 2.15
CA GLU A 257 -32.87 11.34 0.93
C GLU A 257 -34.35 11.02 0.72
N PRO A 258 -35.16 10.64 1.73
CA PRO A 258 -36.58 10.37 1.53
C PRO A 258 -37.37 11.52 0.94
N SER A 259 -36.86 12.75 1.05
CA SER A 259 -37.49 13.96 0.51
C SER A 259 -37.15 14.19 -0.97
N TYR A 260 -36.15 13.48 -1.52
CA TYR A 260 -35.62 13.71 -2.86
C TYR A 260 -35.83 12.53 -3.82
N GLY A 261 -36.46 11.44 -3.36
CA GLY A 261 -36.71 10.25 -4.18
C GLY A 261 -35.48 9.35 -4.32
N SER A 262 -35.43 8.55 -5.40
CA SER A 262 -34.34 7.59 -5.62
C SER A 262 -33.13 8.25 -6.27
N VAL A 263 -32.13 8.57 -5.49
CA VAL A 263 -30.83 9.07 -5.93
C VAL A 263 -29.77 7.98 -5.68
N GLY A 264 -28.99 7.63 -6.71
CA GLY A 264 -27.91 6.67 -6.60
C GLY A 264 -26.76 7.22 -5.74
N ILE A 265 -26.10 6.37 -5.00
CA ILE A 265 -24.91 6.75 -4.24
C ILE A 265 -23.65 6.07 -4.78
N SER A 266 -22.53 6.73 -4.67
CA SER A 266 -21.25 6.23 -5.11
C SER A 266 -20.11 6.74 -4.23
N SER A 267 -19.02 6.01 -4.24
CA SER A 267 -17.73 6.43 -3.66
C SER A 267 -16.58 5.66 -4.32
N VAL A 268 -15.40 5.79 -3.74
CA VAL A 268 -14.20 5.05 -4.15
C VAL A 268 -13.68 4.23 -2.98
N LEU A 269 -12.98 3.13 -3.26
CA LEU A 269 -12.26 2.38 -2.22
C LEU A 269 -11.25 3.28 -1.52
N GLY A 270 -11.11 3.12 -0.21
CA GLY A 270 -10.37 4.05 0.65
C GLY A 270 -11.26 5.06 1.36
N SER A 271 -12.44 5.39 0.78
CA SER A 271 -13.49 6.16 1.47
C SER A 271 -14.66 5.26 1.90
N VAL A 272 -15.01 4.26 1.09
CA VAL A 272 -15.99 3.21 1.44
C VAL A 272 -15.41 1.86 1.01
N GLY A 273 -15.39 0.90 1.92
CA GLY A 273 -14.92 -0.46 1.67
C GLY A 273 -15.76 -1.49 2.39
N GLN A 274 -15.46 -2.77 2.24
CA GLN A 274 -16.22 -3.84 2.87
C GLN A 274 -16.28 -3.72 4.40
N PRO A 275 -15.17 -3.38 5.11
CA PRO A 275 -15.24 -3.20 6.56
C PRO A 275 -16.27 -2.15 7.02
N LEU A 276 -16.38 -1.03 6.30
CA LEU A 276 -17.37 0.00 6.60
C LEU A 276 -18.79 -0.50 6.32
N ILE A 277 -19.00 -1.22 5.21
CA ILE A 277 -20.32 -1.81 4.90
C ILE A 277 -20.74 -2.78 6.01
N ASP A 278 -19.83 -3.63 6.48
CA ASP A 278 -20.10 -4.61 7.54
C ASP A 278 -20.40 -3.92 8.88
N SER A 279 -19.62 -2.91 9.27
CA SER A 279 -19.81 -2.16 10.53
C SER A 279 -21.10 -1.33 10.54
N THR A 280 -21.59 -0.87 9.38
CA THR A 280 -22.81 -0.09 9.23
C THR A 280 -24.07 -0.91 9.00
N GLY A 281 -24.00 -2.25 9.17
CA GLY A 281 -25.16 -3.14 9.14
C GLY A 281 -25.20 -4.18 8.04
N GLY A 282 -24.15 -4.34 7.25
CA GLY A 282 -24.06 -5.33 6.20
C GLY A 282 -25.20 -5.20 5.17
N ARG A 283 -26.11 -6.15 5.15
CA ARG A 283 -27.29 -6.12 4.25
C ARG A 283 -28.24 -4.95 4.49
N ASN A 284 -28.20 -4.38 5.68
CA ASN A 284 -28.98 -3.20 6.06
C ASN A 284 -28.11 -1.92 6.04
N SER A 285 -26.91 -2.02 5.51
CA SER A 285 -26.01 -0.88 5.37
C SER A 285 -26.63 0.20 4.48
N PRO A 286 -26.38 1.47 4.77
CA PRO A 286 -26.79 2.59 3.91
C PRO A 286 -26.15 2.54 2.52
N PHE A 287 -25.15 1.71 2.36
CA PHE A 287 -24.42 1.57 1.09
C PHE A 287 -25.01 0.50 0.18
N GLU A 288 -26.13 -0.16 0.52
CA GLU A 288 -26.78 -1.13 -0.37
C GLU A 288 -27.13 -0.45 -1.71
N GLY A 289 -26.70 -1.06 -2.83
CA GLY A 289 -26.86 -0.50 -4.17
C GLY A 289 -25.81 0.55 -4.57
N ALA A 290 -24.89 0.94 -3.67
CA ALA A 290 -23.86 1.94 -3.96
C ALA A 290 -22.85 1.41 -5.01
N TYR A 291 -22.48 2.29 -5.95
CA TYR A 291 -21.39 2.06 -6.89
C TYR A 291 -20.05 2.40 -6.25
N LEU A 292 -19.08 1.49 -6.37
CA LEU A 292 -17.73 1.69 -5.85
C LEU A 292 -16.68 1.37 -6.91
N THR A 293 -15.69 2.23 -7.01
CA THR A 293 -14.52 1.99 -7.85
C THR A 293 -13.36 1.55 -7.00
N GLY A 294 -12.72 0.43 -7.36
CA GLY A 294 -11.59 -0.14 -6.62
C GLY A 294 -10.36 -0.34 -7.49
N TRP A 295 -9.20 -0.49 -6.87
CA TRP A 295 -7.96 -0.86 -7.57
C TRP A 295 -7.88 -2.35 -7.90
N TYR A 296 -8.47 -3.17 -7.04
CA TYR A 296 -8.32 -4.61 -7.03
C TYR A 296 -9.67 -5.30 -7.21
N PRO A 297 -9.68 -6.61 -7.49
CA PRO A 297 -10.92 -7.39 -7.44
C PRO A 297 -11.61 -7.25 -6.09
N GLU A 298 -12.93 -7.40 -6.11
CA GLU A 298 -13.74 -7.40 -4.89
C GLU A 298 -13.19 -8.41 -3.86
N SER A 299 -13.35 -8.11 -2.58
CA SER A 299 -12.76 -8.90 -1.50
C SER A 299 -13.23 -10.35 -1.45
N GLY A 300 -14.39 -10.68 -2.02
CA GLY A 300 -14.92 -12.04 -2.16
C GLY A 300 -14.30 -12.86 -3.31
N ASP A 301 -13.48 -12.27 -4.17
CA ASP A 301 -12.88 -12.98 -5.32
C ASP A 301 -11.92 -14.09 -4.88
N ALA A 302 -11.94 -15.21 -5.60
CA ALA A 302 -11.10 -16.37 -5.31
C ALA A 302 -9.60 -16.10 -5.45
N ARG A 303 -9.19 -15.06 -6.19
CA ARG A 303 -7.79 -14.65 -6.30
C ARG A 303 -7.18 -14.25 -4.95
N TRP A 304 -7.99 -13.89 -3.96
CA TRP A 304 -7.58 -13.60 -2.59
C TRP A 304 -7.44 -14.84 -1.69
N ASP A 305 -7.78 -16.05 -2.16
CA ASP A 305 -7.81 -17.26 -1.31
C ASP A 305 -6.46 -17.55 -0.66
N LEU A 306 -5.36 -17.39 -1.40
CA LEU A 306 -4.02 -17.59 -0.85
C LEU A 306 -3.72 -16.59 0.29
N MET A 307 -4.05 -15.32 0.10
CA MET A 307 -3.88 -14.30 1.15
C MET A 307 -4.70 -14.65 2.40
N ARG A 308 -5.98 -15.01 2.22
CA ARG A 308 -6.87 -15.41 3.32
C ARG A 308 -6.34 -16.65 4.05
N GLU A 309 -5.82 -17.63 3.31
CA GLU A 309 -5.21 -18.81 3.91
C GLU A 309 -3.95 -18.49 4.73
N VAL A 310 -3.08 -17.61 4.20
CA VAL A 310 -1.88 -17.15 4.88
C VAL A 310 -2.23 -16.39 6.15
N ILE A 311 -3.20 -15.49 6.11
CA ILE A 311 -3.69 -14.77 7.30
C ILE A 311 -4.18 -15.78 8.34
N ARG A 312 -5.05 -16.71 7.96
CA ARG A 312 -5.59 -17.71 8.89
C ARG A 312 -4.52 -18.55 9.57
N LYS A 313 -3.45 -18.94 8.84
CA LYS A 313 -2.40 -19.84 9.36
C LYS A 313 -1.27 -19.10 10.06
N HIS A 314 -0.96 -17.86 9.70
CA HIS A 314 0.28 -17.19 10.09
C HIS A 314 0.07 -15.84 10.78
N ALA A 315 -1.15 -15.33 10.89
CA ALA A 315 -1.44 -14.11 11.65
C ALA A 315 -1.50 -14.32 13.16
N PHE A 316 -1.67 -15.57 13.62
CA PHE A 316 -1.79 -15.94 15.04
C PHE A 316 -2.88 -15.17 15.79
N GLY A 317 -4.01 -14.89 15.13
CA GLY A 317 -5.12 -14.16 15.73
C GLY A 317 -4.90 -12.65 15.85
N ASP A 318 -3.98 -12.08 15.09
CA ASP A 318 -3.81 -10.62 15.04
C ASP A 318 -5.05 -9.97 14.39
N ASN A 319 -5.89 -9.37 15.22
CA ASN A 319 -7.17 -8.78 14.84
C ASN A 319 -7.04 -7.45 14.05
N ARG A 320 -5.84 -6.94 13.88
CA ARG A 320 -5.59 -5.77 13.02
C ARG A 320 -5.64 -6.12 11.54
N ILE A 321 -5.55 -7.41 11.18
CA ILE A 321 -5.52 -7.86 9.79
C ILE A 321 -6.93 -8.21 9.36
N ASP A 322 -7.57 -7.29 8.66
CA ASP A 322 -8.80 -7.57 7.93
C ASP A 322 -8.45 -7.88 6.46
N PRO A 323 -8.76 -9.09 5.94
CA PRO A 323 -8.47 -9.44 4.55
C PRO A 323 -9.27 -8.62 3.53
N ASP A 324 -10.34 -7.98 3.96
CA ASP A 324 -11.20 -7.14 3.13
C ASP A 324 -10.75 -5.68 3.11
N ASP A 325 -9.75 -5.33 3.94
CA ASP A 325 -9.13 -3.99 3.97
C ASP A 325 -8.17 -3.76 2.80
N THR A 326 -8.33 -2.62 2.12
CA THR A 326 -7.52 -2.28 0.94
C THR A 326 -6.03 -2.05 1.24
N GLY A 327 -5.69 -1.61 2.44
CA GLY A 327 -4.29 -1.47 2.87
C GLY A 327 -3.63 -2.83 3.07
N VAL A 328 -4.34 -3.78 3.70
CA VAL A 328 -3.90 -5.18 3.84
C VAL A 328 -3.70 -5.82 2.47
N GLN A 329 -4.64 -5.62 1.55
CA GLN A 329 -4.58 -6.10 0.17
C GLN A 329 -3.39 -5.50 -0.60
N THR A 330 -3.19 -4.19 -0.48
CA THR A 330 -2.04 -3.49 -1.10
C THR A 330 -0.71 -4.03 -0.57
N THR A 331 -0.61 -4.25 0.74
CA THR A 331 0.60 -4.81 1.35
C THR A 331 0.87 -6.23 0.84
N TRP A 332 -0.15 -7.08 0.75
CA TRP A 332 -0.01 -8.42 0.17
C TRP A 332 0.54 -8.37 -1.27
N ILE A 333 -0.03 -7.50 -2.11
CA ILE A 333 0.41 -7.32 -3.51
C ILE A 333 1.86 -6.82 -3.56
N ALA A 334 2.22 -5.82 -2.75
CA ALA A 334 3.57 -5.26 -2.71
C ALA A 334 4.62 -6.32 -2.33
N TYR A 335 4.31 -7.17 -1.36
CA TYR A 335 5.19 -8.27 -0.98
C TYR A 335 5.25 -9.39 -2.02
N THR A 336 4.16 -9.60 -2.77
CA THR A 336 4.17 -10.50 -3.93
C THR A 336 5.10 -9.96 -5.02
N VAL A 337 5.06 -8.64 -5.28
CA VAL A 337 6.01 -7.97 -6.19
C VAL A 337 7.45 -8.18 -5.74
N LEU A 338 7.75 -7.95 -4.46
CA LEU A 338 9.09 -8.19 -3.92
C LEU A 338 9.54 -9.64 -4.14
N ASN A 339 8.68 -10.61 -3.86
CA ASN A 339 8.97 -12.03 -4.03
C ASN A 339 9.33 -12.38 -5.49
N GLU A 340 8.52 -11.92 -6.43
CA GLU A 340 8.77 -12.18 -7.85
C GLU A 340 10.05 -11.49 -8.37
N LEU A 341 10.37 -10.30 -7.88
CA LEU A 341 11.63 -9.62 -8.18
C LEU A 341 12.84 -10.39 -7.63
N VAL A 342 12.77 -10.83 -6.37
CA VAL A 342 13.87 -11.60 -5.75
C VAL A 342 14.13 -12.89 -6.51
N LYS A 343 13.07 -13.63 -6.87
CA LYS A 343 13.18 -14.82 -7.73
C LYS A 343 13.81 -14.52 -9.08
N SER A 344 13.42 -13.41 -9.72
CA SER A 344 13.93 -13.05 -11.04
C SER A 344 15.40 -12.62 -11.04
N ILE A 345 15.88 -12.05 -9.92
CA ILE A 345 17.28 -11.63 -9.76
C ILE A 345 18.19 -12.83 -9.51
N ASP A 346 17.71 -13.86 -8.81
CA ASP A 346 18.42 -15.12 -8.51
C ASP A 346 19.91 -14.90 -8.15
N ALA A 347 20.16 -14.22 -7.05
CA ALA A 347 21.51 -13.87 -6.62
C ALA A 347 21.71 -14.15 -5.13
N PRO A 348 22.93 -14.56 -4.67
CA PRO A 348 23.20 -14.82 -3.25
C PRO A 348 22.97 -13.62 -2.33
N LYS A 349 23.10 -12.42 -2.87
CA LYS A 349 22.87 -11.16 -2.19
C LYS A 349 21.98 -10.24 -3.01
N ILE A 350 20.85 -9.86 -2.44
CA ILE A 350 19.94 -8.84 -2.98
C ILE A 350 20.28 -7.48 -2.36
N THR A 351 20.34 -6.46 -3.19
CA THR A 351 20.60 -5.07 -2.77
C THR A 351 19.51 -4.15 -3.31
N ALA A 352 19.35 -2.96 -2.71
CA ALA A 352 18.44 -1.93 -3.23
C ALA A 352 18.70 -1.64 -4.72
N TRP A 353 19.98 -1.56 -5.12
CA TRP A 353 20.37 -1.36 -6.53
C TRP A 353 19.89 -2.48 -7.45
N LYS A 354 20.02 -3.76 -7.05
CA LYS A 354 19.55 -4.89 -7.86
C LYS A 354 18.04 -4.88 -8.04
N LEU A 355 17.28 -4.56 -6.96
CA LEU A 355 15.83 -4.42 -7.03
C LEU A 355 15.45 -3.27 -7.97
N THR A 356 16.04 -2.08 -7.78
CA THR A 356 15.84 -0.91 -8.64
C THR A 356 16.18 -1.23 -10.10
N SER A 357 17.28 -1.94 -10.34
CA SER A 357 17.69 -2.35 -11.68
C SER A 357 16.66 -3.29 -12.33
N ALA A 358 16.20 -4.32 -11.61
CA ALA A 358 15.19 -5.25 -12.13
C ALA A 358 13.86 -4.54 -12.44
N LEU A 359 13.41 -3.63 -11.56
CA LEU A 359 12.22 -2.81 -11.76
C LEU A 359 12.35 -1.94 -13.02
N ASN A 360 13.44 -1.18 -13.14
CA ASN A 360 13.65 -0.25 -14.26
C ASN A 360 13.88 -0.95 -15.60
N HIS A 361 14.42 -2.18 -15.60
CA HIS A 361 14.50 -3.00 -16.81
C HIS A 361 13.17 -3.65 -17.20
N GLY A 362 12.14 -3.50 -16.34
CA GLY A 362 10.78 -3.94 -16.63
C GLY A 362 10.58 -5.43 -16.49
N THR A 363 11.22 -6.03 -15.48
CA THR A 363 10.86 -7.39 -15.06
C THR A 363 9.34 -7.49 -14.91
N PRO A 364 8.68 -8.38 -15.67
CA PRO A 364 7.24 -8.52 -15.55
C PRO A 364 6.90 -9.18 -14.22
N VAL A 365 5.94 -8.61 -13.51
CA VAL A 365 5.46 -9.14 -12.25
C VAL A 365 3.99 -9.51 -12.37
N ASP A 366 3.70 -10.79 -12.20
CA ASP A 366 2.34 -11.32 -12.09
C ASP A 366 1.96 -11.42 -10.60
N THR A 367 0.86 -10.79 -10.25
CA THR A 367 0.32 -10.77 -8.88
C THR A 367 -0.79 -11.81 -8.69
N GLY A 368 -0.89 -12.82 -9.55
CA GLY A 368 -1.98 -13.80 -9.53
C GLY A 368 -3.31 -13.20 -10.02
N GLY A 369 -3.25 -12.19 -10.88
CA GLY A 369 -4.42 -11.50 -11.41
C GLY A 369 -5.06 -10.50 -10.45
N LEU A 370 -4.44 -10.21 -9.29
CA LEU A 370 -4.88 -9.15 -8.36
C LEU A 370 -4.65 -7.76 -8.95
N THR A 371 -3.66 -7.62 -9.83
CA THR A 371 -3.44 -6.48 -10.72
C THR A 371 -3.22 -7.00 -12.13
N PRO A 372 -3.27 -6.17 -13.17
CA PRO A 372 -2.61 -6.50 -14.43
C PRO A 372 -1.12 -6.78 -14.20
N VAL A 373 -0.46 -7.44 -15.16
CA VAL A 373 1.00 -7.63 -15.09
C VAL A 373 1.69 -6.28 -15.01
N LEU A 374 2.49 -6.08 -13.95
CA LEU A 374 3.16 -4.82 -13.67
C LEU A 374 4.56 -4.81 -14.29
N ARG A 375 4.94 -3.64 -14.85
CA ARG A 375 6.28 -3.36 -15.39
C ARG A 375 6.58 -1.88 -15.22
N TRP A 376 7.79 -1.55 -14.74
CA TRP A 376 8.15 -0.15 -14.46
C TRP A 376 9.21 0.42 -15.41
N ARG A 377 9.27 -0.07 -16.66
CA ARG A 377 10.10 0.61 -17.69
C ARG A 377 9.51 1.97 -17.97
N PHE A 378 10.35 2.90 -18.34
CA PHE A 378 9.92 4.24 -18.77
C PHE A 378 8.80 4.20 -19.83
N THR A 379 8.87 3.25 -20.76
CA THR A 379 7.85 3.07 -21.82
C THR A 379 6.52 2.48 -21.32
N ASP A 380 6.49 1.90 -20.13
CA ASP A 380 5.27 1.33 -19.54
C ASP A 380 4.56 2.33 -18.61
N MET A 381 5.20 3.47 -18.32
CA MET A 381 4.65 4.52 -17.47
C MET A 381 3.65 5.38 -18.22
N LEU A 382 2.72 5.98 -17.49
CA LEU A 382 1.60 6.76 -18.05
C LEU A 382 2.04 7.94 -18.93
N GLY A 383 3.26 8.47 -18.76
CA GLY A 383 3.74 9.64 -19.51
C GLY A 383 3.03 10.94 -19.14
N SER A 384 2.34 10.97 -18.02
CA SER A 384 1.66 12.14 -17.46
C SER A 384 2.62 12.97 -16.62
N SER A 385 2.57 14.30 -16.72
CA SER A 385 3.38 15.18 -15.85
C SER A 385 2.96 15.11 -14.39
N ALA A 386 1.69 14.86 -14.10
CA ALA A 386 1.16 14.76 -12.75
C ALA A 386 1.45 13.39 -12.11
N TYR A 387 1.45 12.31 -12.91
CA TYR A 387 1.57 10.94 -12.39
C TYR A 387 2.61 10.12 -13.19
N PRO A 388 3.86 10.59 -13.32
CA PRO A 388 4.84 10.01 -14.23
C PRO A 388 5.26 8.58 -13.87
N ARG A 389 5.01 8.13 -12.64
CA ARG A 389 5.39 6.78 -12.19
C ARG A 389 4.27 5.75 -12.27
N VAL A 390 3.06 6.14 -12.64
CA VAL A 390 1.92 5.22 -12.75
C VAL A 390 2.13 4.26 -13.91
N VAL A 391 2.07 2.96 -13.63
CA VAL A 391 2.12 1.86 -14.60
C VAL A 391 0.82 1.07 -14.64
N ASN A 392 0.01 1.16 -13.59
CA ASN A 392 -1.28 0.50 -13.49
C ASN A 392 -2.42 1.53 -13.53
N THR A 393 -3.00 1.71 -14.69
CA THR A 393 -4.15 2.59 -14.94
C THR A 393 -5.46 1.81 -14.99
N ARG A 394 -5.51 0.66 -14.32
CA ARG A 394 -6.67 -0.23 -14.32
C ARG A 394 -7.37 -0.21 -12.98
N VAL A 395 -8.70 -0.16 -13.05
CA VAL A 395 -9.60 -0.17 -11.88
C VAL A 395 -10.66 -1.24 -12.05
N THR A 396 -11.39 -1.54 -10.98
CA THR A 396 -12.55 -2.44 -10.98
C THR A 396 -13.81 -1.65 -10.67
N PHE A 397 -14.92 -2.02 -11.31
CA PHE A 397 -16.24 -1.49 -11.00
C PHE A 397 -16.97 -2.48 -10.11
N GLN A 398 -17.37 -2.01 -8.96
CA GLN A 398 -18.02 -2.79 -7.92
C GLN A 398 -19.35 -2.14 -7.54
N VAL A 399 -20.21 -2.92 -6.94
CA VAL A 399 -21.51 -2.49 -6.40
C VAL A 399 -21.81 -3.25 -5.13
N VAL A 400 -22.45 -2.62 -4.18
CA VAL A 400 -22.89 -3.30 -2.95
C VAL A 400 -24.19 -4.05 -3.23
N ARG A 401 -24.19 -5.36 -3.01
CA ARG A 401 -25.39 -6.21 -3.11
C ARG A 401 -25.43 -7.21 -1.97
N GLY A 402 -26.53 -7.18 -1.22
CA GLY A 402 -26.71 -8.05 -0.05
C GLY A 402 -25.67 -7.81 1.05
N GLY A 403 -25.19 -6.56 1.18
CA GLY A 403 -24.14 -6.15 2.12
C GLY A 403 -22.73 -6.55 1.70
N ARG A 404 -22.52 -6.93 0.45
CA ARG A 404 -21.20 -7.33 -0.06
C ARG A 404 -20.82 -6.54 -1.30
N LEU A 405 -19.53 -6.20 -1.39
CA LEU A 405 -18.93 -5.70 -2.62
C LEU A 405 -18.84 -6.85 -3.62
N VAL A 406 -19.49 -6.66 -4.76
CA VAL A 406 -19.45 -7.60 -5.88
C VAL A 406 -19.09 -6.87 -7.16
N ALA A 407 -18.55 -7.57 -8.15
CA ALA A 407 -18.24 -6.96 -9.44
C ALA A 407 -19.52 -6.45 -10.13
N ASP A 408 -19.57 -5.14 -10.42
CA ASP A 408 -20.55 -4.53 -11.31
C ASP A 408 -20.20 -4.82 -12.78
N LYS A 409 -18.89 -4.85 -13.05
CA LYS A 409 -18.32 -5.26 -14.33
C LYS A 409 -17.17 -6.22 -14.10
N LYS A 410 -17.17 -7.36 -14.78
CA LYS A 410 -16.06 -8.33 -14.68
C LYS A 410 -14.77 -7.76 -15.24
N GLY A 411 -13.68 -8.01 -14.50
CA GLY A 411 -12.31 -7.65 -14.89
C GLY A 411 -11.99 -6.17 -14.70
N PHE A 412 -10.84 -5.79 -15.21
CA PHE A 412 -10.32 -4.44 -15.09
C PHE A 412 -10.86 -3.50 -16.18
N VAL A 413 -11.00 -2.23 -15.83
CA VAL A 413 -11.39 -1.14 -16.73
C VAL A 413 -10.21 -0.20 -16.88
N ASP A 414 -9.93 0.20 -18.11
CA ASP A 414 -8.83 1.11 -18.44
C ASP A 414 -9.26 2.58 -18.28
N VAL A 415 -8.50 3.32 -17.49
CA VAL A 415 -8.73 4.76 -17.26
C VAL A 415 -7.55 5.63 -17.74
N THR A 416 -6.64 5.05 -18.54
CA THR A 416 -5.45 5.73 -19.07
C THR A 416 -5.80 7.06 -19.73
N LYS A 417 -6.81 7.06 -20.58
CA LYS A 417 -7.21 8.26 -21.32
C LYS A 417 -7.63 9.38 -20.38
N THR A 418 -8.52 9.11 -19.44
CA THR A 418 -9.01 10.11 -18.48
C THR A 418 -7.87 10.68 -17.63
N LEU A 419 -6.92 9.84 -17.18
CA LEU A 419 -5.74 10.30 -16.45
C LEU A 419 -4.84 11.18 -17.30
N SER A 420 -4.62 10.82 -18.56
CA SER A 420 -3.77 11.60 -19.48
C SER A 420 -4.41 12.95 -19.84
N ASP A 421 -5.70 12.96 -20.13
CA ASP A 421 -6.43 14.18 -20.52
C ASP A 421 -6.59 15.15 -19.33
N ALA A 422 -6.78 14.63 -18.12
CA ALA A 422 -6.81 15.44 -16.91
C ALA A 422 -5.47 16.13 -16.63
N SER A 423 -4.36 15.42 -16.88
CA SER A 423 -3.00 15.94 -16.66
C SER A 423 -2.55 16.98 -17.69
N ALA A 424 -3.14 16.97 -18.89
CA ALA A 424 -2.73 17.88 -19.98
C ALA A 424 -3.21 19.33 -19.79
N LYS A 425 -4.06 19.60 -18.79
CA LYS A 425 -4.68 20.91 -18.54
C LYS A 425 -4.31 21.54 -17.20
N GLY A 426 -3.53 20.87 -16.37
CA GLY A 426 -2.88 21.40 -15.17
C GLY A 426 -1.44 21.77 -15.51
#